data_1d211ba12e3407f54fe31c5cc6471335
#
_entry.id   1d211ba12e3407f54fe31c5cc6471335
#
_cell.length_a   1.000
_cell.length_b   1.000
_cell.length_c   1.000
_cell.angle_alpha   90.00
_cell.angle_beta   90.00
_cell.angle_gamma   90.00
#
_symmetry.space_group_name_H-M   'P 1'
#
loop_
_entity.id
_entity.type
_entity.pdbx_description
1 polymer ?
#
loop_
_entity_poly.entity_id
_entity_poly.type
_entity_poly.pdbx_seq_one_letter_code
_entity_poly.pdbx_strand_id
1 'polypeptide(L)'
;MNLQQIDFSKVLNDEQVYDHMMANYDQLGKDWINHQWRWMNAVYQAFKDHYKYMIIISLVEKTLQFYDQMNIKLSYEQYYSKNFLQIDKFSITELCEKLQLPKETVRRKVLELEKLGVLKLSLIHI
;
A
#
# COMPACT_ATOMS: atom_id res chain seq x y z
N MET A 1 -29.64 12.89 7.11
CA MET A 1 -29.60 12.02 5.92
C MET A 1 -29.70 10.58 6.37
N ASN A 2 -30.79 9.92 5.98
CA ASN A 2 -30.92 8.51 6.34
C ASN A 2 -30.01 7.68 5.48
N LEU A 3 -29.09 6.98 6.13
CA LEU A 3 -28.28 6.00 5.46
C LEU A 3 -29.19 4.84 5.06
N GLN A 4 -29.51 4.76 3.78
CA GLN A 4 -30.22 3.61 3.26
C GLN A 4 -29.27 2.41 3.29
N GLN A 5 -29.80 1.24 3.64
CA GLN A 5 -29.03 0.02 3.58
C GLN A 5 -28.52 -0.20 2.15
N ILE A 6 -27.22 -0.49 2.04
CA ILE A 6 -26.64 -0.87 0.76
C ILE A 6 -26.99 -2.32 0.51
N ASP A 7 -27.67 -2.57 -0.60
CA ASP A 7 -28.00 -3.92 -1.02
C ASP A 7 -26.82 -4.52 -1.80
N PHE A 8 -26.00 -5.28 -1.11
CA PHE A 8 -24.84 -5.96 -1.70
C PHE A 8 -25.21 -7.12 -2.61
N SER A 9 -26.50 -7.51 -2.68
CA SER A 9 -26.93 -8.54 -3.62
C SER A 9 -26.98 -8.03 -5.06
N LYS A 10 -27.02 -6.72 -5.26
CA LYS A 10 -26.99 -6.09 -6.58
C LYS A 10 -25.56 -5.87 -7.02
N VAL A 11 -25.19 -6.50 -8.13
CA VAL A 11 -23.87 -6.28 -8.75
C VAL A 11 -23.93 -4.96 -9.53
N LEU A 12 -23.11 -3.99 -9.08
CA LEU A 12 -22.90 -2.75 -9.81
C LEU A 12 -21.87 -2.99 -10.90
N ASN A 13 -22.15 -2.54 -12.14
CA ASN A 13 -21.17 -2.56 -13.20
C ASN A 13 -20.35 -1.27 -13.19
N ASP A 14 -19.23 -1.28 -13.93
CA ASP A 14 -18.31 -0.13 -13.96
C ASP A 14 -18.98 1.14 -14.47
N GLU A 15 -19.89 1.02 -15.43
CA GLU A 15 -20.63 2.15 -16.00
C GLU A 15 -21.53 2.82 -14.95
N GLN A 16 -22.24 2.02 -14.15
CA GLN A 16 -23.11 2.54 -13.08
C GLN A 16 -22.28 3.27 -12.01
N VAL A 17 -21.13 2.72 -11.63
CA VAL A 17 -20.21 3.34 -10.67
C VAL A 17 -19.70 4.65 -11.23
N TYR A 18 -19.27 4.65 -12.49
CA TYR A 18 -18.77 5.86 -13.16
C TYR A 18 -19.83 6.95 -13.22
N ASP A 19 -21.05 6.61 -13.64
CA ASP A 19 -22.15 7.58 -13.74
C ASP A 19 -22.49 8.19 -12.38
N HIS A 20 -22.48 7.37 -11.34
CA HIS A 20 -22.71 7.85 -9.97
C HIS A 20 -21.61 8.80 -9.50
N MET A 21 -20.37 8.46 -9.77
CA MET A 21 -19.22 9.30 -9.42
C MET A 21 -19.26 10.63 -10.17
N MET A 22 -19.60 10.62 -11.45
CA MET A 22 -19.68 11.84 -12.24
C MET A 22 -20.84 12.74 -11.78
N ALA A 23 -21.98 12.16 -11.41
CA ALA A 23 -23.12 12.91 -10.92
C ALA A 23 -22.86 13.57 -9.55
N ASN A 24 -21.95 13.01 -8.75
CA ASN A 24 -21.61 13.50 -7.42
C ASN A 24 -20.17 14.00 -7.33
N TYR A 25 -19.58 14.37 -8.43
CA TYR A 25 -18.16 14.74 -8.50
C TYR A 25 -17.79 15.90 -7.59
N ASP A 26 -18.65 16.90 -7.46
CA ASP A 26 -18.45 18.05 -6.58
C ASP A 26 -18.13 17.63 -5.14
N GLN A 27 -18.87 16.66 -4.61
CA GLN A 27 -18.66 16.14 -3.25
C GLN A 27 -17.52 15.11 -3.22
N LEU A 28 -17.52 14.15 -4.14
CA LEU A 28 -16.54 13.07 -4.17
C LEU A 28 -15.15 13.58 -4.47
N GLY A 29 -15.02 14.55 -5.37
CA GLY A 29 -13.73 15.16 -5.69
C GLY A 29 -13.11 15.85 -4.48
N LYS A 30 -13.92 16.60 -3.75
CA LYS A 30 -13.50 17.26 -2.51
C LYS A 30 -13.06 16.24 -1.46
N ASP A 31 -13.85 15.22 -1.25
CA ASP A 31 -13.55 14.17 -0.26
C ASP A 31 -12.30 13.39 -0.63
N TRP A 32 -12.12 13.09 -1.92
CA TRP A 32 -10.93 12.42 -2.45
C TRP A 32 -9.66 13.23 -2.21
N ILE A 33 -9.68 14.51 -2.54
CA ILE A 33 -8.52 15.38 -2.33
C ILE A 33 -8.19 15.51 -0.85
N ASN A 34 -9.20 15.66 -0.01
CA ASN A 34 -9.00 15.72 1.44
C ASN A 34 -8.40 14.41 1.98
N HIS A 35 -8.88 13.27 1.49
CA HIS A 35 -8.33 11.96 1.84
C HIS A 35 -6.87 11.83 1.43
N GLN A 36 -6.52 12.22 0.21
CA GLN A 36 -5.15 12.18 -0.27
C GLN A 36 -4.24 13.05 0.60
N TRP A 37 -4.67 14.26 0.92
CA TRP A 37 -3.88 15.15 1.76
C TRP A 37 -3.62 14.56 3.12
N ARG A 38 -4.64 14.01 3.77
CA ARG A 38 -4.51 13.37 5.09
C ARG A 38 -3.57 12.17 5.04
N TRP A 39 -3.72 11.35 4.02
CA TRP A 39 -2.89 10.17 3.83
C TRP A 39 -1.43 10.54 3.64
N MET A 40 -1.13 11.44 2.71
CA MET A 40 0.23 11.86 2.42
C MET A 40 0.88 12.52 3.63
N ASN A 41 0.13 13.32 4.37
CA ASN A 41 0.62 13.95 5.58
C ASN A 41 0.95 12.92 6.67
N ALA A 42 0.07 11.94 6.87
CA ALA A 42 0.31 10.86 7.83
C ALA A 42 1.56 10.05 7.48
N VAL A 43 1.73 9.72 6.21
CA VAL A 43 2.92 9.02 5.70
C VAL A 43 4.18 9.83 5.95
N TYR A 44 4.15 11.12 5.64
CA TYR A 44 5.30 11.99 5.88
C TYR A 44 5.63 12.10 7.38
N GLN A 45 4.63 12.24 8.24
CA GLN A 45 4.86 12.29 9.69
C GLN A 45 5.45 10.99 10.22
N ALA A 46 5.04 9.85 9.67
CA ALA A 46 5.54 8.54 10.10
C ALA A 46 6.99 8.28 9.66
N PHE A 47 7.30 8.57 8.41
CA PHE A 47 8.59 8.17 7.81
C PHE A 47 9.55 9.34 7.57
N LYS A 48 9.06 10.59 7.51
CA LYS A 48 9.81 11.78 7.11
C LYS A 48 10.45 11.69 5.72
N ASP A 49 10.04 10.69 4.93
CA ASP A 49 10.62 10.39 3.64
C ASP A 49 9.63 9.56 2.82
N HIS A 50 9.16 10.09 1.71
CA HIS A 50 8.22 9.38 0.84
C HIS A 50 8.84 8.12 0.22
N TYR A 51 10.12 8.14 -0.08
CA TYR A 51 10.76 6.98 -0.68
C TYR A 51 10.82 5.78 0.25
N LYS A 52 10.96 6.00 1.55
CA LYS A 52 10.85 4.92 2.54
C LYS A 52 9.48 4.27 2.51
N TYR A 53 8.43 5.09 2.43
CA TYR A 53 7.07 4.58 2.29
C TYR A 53 6.90 3.80 0.99
N MET A 54 7.41 4.32 -0.13
CA MET A 54 7.32 3.64 -1.42
C MET A 54 8.05 2.29 -1.41
N ILE A 55 9.17 2.20 -0.72
CA ILE A 55 9.87 0.92 -0.53
C ILE A 55 8.97 -0.08 0.19
N ILE A 56 8.35 0.33 1.31
CA ILE A 56 7.46 -0.54 2.07
C ILE A 56 6.27 -0.99 1.23
N ILE A 57 5.61 -0.07 0.53
CA ILE A 57 4.48 -0.40 -0.33
C ILE A 57 4.88 -1.34 -1.47
N SER A 58 6.07 -1.17 -2.04
CA SER A 58 6.58 -2.06 -3.08
C SER A 58 6.79 -3.48 -2.55
N LEU A 59 7.29 -3.61 -1.33
CA LEU A 59 7.47 -4.92 -0.70
C LEU A 59 6.14 -5.58 -0.34
N VAL A 60 5.19 -4.80 0.15
CA VAL A 60 3.83 -5.30 0.45
C VAL A 60 3.14 -5.75 -0.84
N GLU A 61 3.21 -4.95 -1.90
CA GLU A 61 2.64 -5.31 -3.20
C GLU A 61 3.20 -6.63 -3.72
N LYS A 62 4.51 -6.79 -3.68
CA LYS A 62 5.17 -8.03 -4.10
C LYS A 62 4.71 -9.22 -3.27
N THR A 63 4.57 -9.04 -1.97
CA THR A 63 4.12 -10.09 -1.06
C THR A 63 2.67 -10.48 -1.33
N LEU A 64 1.79 -9.53 -1.57
CA LEU A 64 0.40 -9.80 -1.89
C LEU A 64 0.26 -10.52 -3.23
N GLN A 65 1.07 -10.16 -4.22
CA GLN A 65 1.14 -10.87 -5.50
C GLN A 65 1.59 -12.32 -5.31
N PHE A 66 2.58 -12.54 -4.46
CA PHE A 66 3.04 -13.89 -4.12
C PHE A 66 1.92 -14.72 -3.46
N TYR A 67 1.18 -14.13 -2.51
CA TYR A 67 0.05 -14.81 -1.88
C TYR A 67 -1.02 -15.17 -2.90
N ASP A 68 -1.31 -14.28 -3.83
CA ASP A 68 -2.26 -14.53 -4.90
C ASP A 68 -1.83 -15.71 -5.79
N GLN A 69 -0.55 -15.73 -6.19
CA GLN A 69 0.02 -16.83 -6.99
C GLN A 69 -0.04 -18.18 -6.28
N MET A 70 0.12 -18.18 -4.95
CA MET A 70 0.07 -19.38 -4.13
C MET A 70 -1.34 -19.76 -3.67
N ASN A 71 -2.37 -19.03 -4.13
CA ASN A 71 -3.76 -19.20 -3.71
C ASN A 71 -3.97 -19.04 -2.20
N ILE A 72 -3.14 -18.26 -1.54
CA ILE A 72 -3.29 -17.94 -0.12
C ILE A 72 -4.26 -16.77 -0.03
N LYS A 73 -5.43 -17.02 0.57
CA LYS A 73 -6.45 -15.99 0.79
C LYS A 73 -6.53 -15.67 2.26
N LEU A 74 -6.24 -14.42 2.61
CA LEU A 74 -6.36 -13.92 3.97
C LEU A 74 -7.56 -12.97 4.05
N SER A 75 -8.39 -13.14 5.09
CA SER A 75 -9.40 -12.15 5.40
C SER A 75 -8.73 -10.88 5.95
N TYR A 76 -9.48 -9.78 6.00
CA TYR A 76 -9.00 -8.54 6.61
C TYR A 76 -8.50 -8.78 8.04
N GLU A 77 -9.27 -9.51 8.85
CA GLU A 77 -8.91 -9.81 10.23
C GLU A 77 -7.66 -10.67 10.33
N GLN A 78 -7.55 -11.68 9.48
CA GLN A 78 -6.35 -12.54 9.44
C GLN A 78 -5.11 -11.76 9.07
N TYR A 79 -5.22 -10.85 8.11
CA TYR A 79 -4.12 -10.02 7.66
C TYR A 79 -3.64 -9.07 8.77
N TYR A 80 -4.57 -8.36 9.39
CA TYR A 80 -4.23 -7.36 10.40
C TYR A 80 -3.96 -7.94 11.80
N SER A 81 -4.27 -9.21 12.03
CA SER A 81 -3.90 -9.89 13.28
C SER A 81 -2.43 -10.33 13.32
N LYS A 82 -1.76 -10.31 12.17
CA LYS A 82 -0.35 -10.71 12.08
C LYS A 82 0.55 -9.59 12.58
N ASN A 83 1.46 -9.93 13.50
CA ASN A 83 2.50 -8.99 13.95
C ASN A 83 3.56 -8.77 12.88
N PHE A 84 3.79 -9.77 12.04
CA PHE A 84 4.78 -9.71 10.96
C PHE A 84 4.19 -10.27 9.67
N LEU A 85 4.47 -9.61 8.59
CA LEU A 85 4.21 -10.12 7.26
C LEU A 85 5.52 -10.64 6.70
N GLN A 86 5.54 -11.94 6.36
CA GLN A 86 6.71 -12.50 5.68
C GLN A 86 6.75 -11.99 4.26
N ILE A 87 7.78 -11.24 3.94
CA ILE A 87 7.95 -10.64 2.63
C ILE A 87 8.61 -11.65 1.71
N ASP A 88 8.12 -11.74 0.46
CA ASP A 88 8.79 -12.51 -0.58
C ASP A 88 10.18 -11.93 -0.86
N LYS A 89 11.03 -12.75 -1.47
CA LYS A 89 12.40 -12.34 -1.80
C LYS A 89 12.40 -11.10 -2.67
N PHE A 90 13.19 -10.12 -2.30
CA PHE A 90 13.41 -8.93 -3.09
C PHE A 90 14.90 -8.64 -3.22
N SER A 91 15.25 -7.90 -4.25
CA SER A 91 16.61 -7.41 -4.42
C SER A 91 16.64 -5.88 -4.40
N ILE A 92 17.77 -5.34 -3.98
CA ILE A 92 18.00 -3.89 -4.04
C ILE A 92 17.90 -3.40 -5.49
N THR A 93 18.38 -4.20 -6.44
CA THR A 93 18.32 -3.87 -7.87
C THR A 93 16.87 -3.71 -8.35
N GLU A 94 15.98 -4.62 -7.96
CA GLU A 94 14.54 -4.50 -8.31
C GLU A 94 13.95 -3.21 -7.78
N LEU A 95 14.26 -2.85 -6.54
CA LEU A 95 13.76 -1.59 -5.94
C LEU A 95 14.33 -0.37 -6.65
N CYS A 96 15.61 -0.39 -7.02
CA CYS A 96 16.25 0.69 -7.77
C CYS A 96 15.55 0.93 -9.10
N GLU A 97 15.28 -0.14 -9.84
CA GLU A 97 14.58 -0.06 -11.12
C GLU A 97 13.17 0.46 -10.96
N LYS A 98 12.44 -0.06 -9.98
CA LYS A 98 11.05 0.32 -9.73
C LYS A 98 10.91 1.77 -9.28
N LEU A 99 11.81 2.23 -8.40
CA LEU A 99 11.76 3.59 -7.83
C LEU A 99 12.60 4.60 -8.63
N GLN A 100 13.43 4.12 -9.57
CA GLN A 100 14.37 4.94 -10.33
C GLN A 100 15.28 5.77 -9.43
N LEU A 101 15.84 5.10 -8.44
CA LEU A 101 16.78 5.68 -7.49
C LEU A 101 18.14 4.97 -7.58
N PRO A 102 19.23 5.67 -7.25
CA PRO A 102 20.56 5.05 -7.16
C PRO A 102 20.59 3.93 -6.12
N LYS A 103 21.38 2.90 -6.40
CA LYS A 103 21.50 1.70 -5.55
C LYS A 103 21.88 2.05 -4.10
N GLU A 104 22.85 2.94 -3.91
CA GLU A 104 23.28 3.35 -2.58
C GLU A 104 22.19 4.09 -1.80
N THR A 105 21.37 4.87 -2.49
CA THR A 105 20.24 5.56 -1.89
C THR A 105 19.21 4.56 -1.37
N VAL A 106 18.83 3.58 -2.20
CA VAL A 106 17.85 2.55 -1.83
C VAL A 106 18.40 1.70 -0.67
N ARG A 107 19.63 1.27 -0.78
CA ARG A 107 20.28 0.47 0.27
C ARG A 107 20.29 1.18 1.62
N ARG A 108 20.67 2.44 1.62
CA ARG A 108 20.69 3.27 2.84
C ARG A 108 19.29 3.37 3.45
N LYS A 109 18.27 3.63 2.64
CA LYS A 109 16.88 3.76 3.10
C LYS A 109 16.34 2.44 3.64
N VAL A 110 16.67 1.32 3.02
CA VAL A 110 16.30 -0.02 3.51
C VAL A 110 16.92 -0.28 4.90
N LEU A 111 18.20 0.06 5.07
CA LEU A 111 18.88 -0.08 6.36
C LEU A 111 18.28 0.84 7.43
N GLU A 112 17.89 2.05 7.07
CA GLU A 112 17.22 2.97 7.97
C GLU A 112 15.85 2.44 8.40
N LEU A 113 15.10 1.81 7.50
CA LEU A 113 13.82 1.16 7.82
C LEU A 113 14.01 -0.02 8.78
N GLU A 114 15.09 -0.77 8.62
CA GLU A 114 15.43 -1.84 9.55
C GLU A 114 15.72 -1.28 10.95
N LYS A 115 16.47 -0.20 11.04
CA LYS A 115 16.75 0.46 12.32
C LYS A 115 15.49 0.99 13.01
N LEU A 116 14.51 1.44 12.21
CA LEU A 116 13.22 1.89 12.75
C LEU A 116 12.33 0.73 13.22
N GLY A 117 12.72 -0.51 12.95
CA GLY A 117 11.93 -1.69 13.29
C GLY A 117 10.75 -1.95 12.38
N VAL A 118 10.61 -1.20 11.28
CA VAL A 118 9.55 -1.35 10.29
C VAL A 118 9.81 -2.56 9.39
N LEU A 119 11.08 -2.81 9.11
CA LEU A 119 11.54 -3.87 8.23
C LEU A 119 12.56 -4.72 8.97
N LYS A 120 12.45 -6.04 8.85
CA LYS A 120 13.41 -6.97 9.40
C LYS A 120 14.07 -7.73 8.24
N LEU A 121 15.36 -7.54 8.08
CA LEU A 121 16.12 -8.18 7.02
C LEU A 121 16.75 -9.48 7.49
N SER A 122 16.72 -10.48 6.61
CA SER A 122 17.56 -11.67 6.79
C SER A 122 18.98 -11.33 6.37
N LEU A 123 19.98 -11.85 7.11
CA LEU A 123 21.39 -11.67 6.78
C LEU A 123 21.77 -12.16 5.38
N ILE A 124 20.97 -13.04 4.80
CA ILE A 124 21.22 -13.66 3.49
C ILE A 124 20.86 -12.71 2.34
N HIS A 125 20.10 -11.65 2.59
CA HIS A 125 19.51 -10.81 1.54
C HIS A 125 20.10 -9.39 1.43
N ILE A 126 21.16 -9.14 2.13
CA ILE A 126 21.83 -7.83 2.05
C ILE A 126 23.01 -7.86 1.08
#